data_9b88a7ff0758bb83eb8a25e4fa1c020c
#
_entry.id   9b88a7ff0758bb83eb8a25e4fa1c020c
#
_cell.length_a   1.000
_cell.length_b   1.000
_cell.length_c   1.000
_cell.angle_alpha   90.00
_cell.angle_beta   90.00
_cell.angle_gamma   90.00
#
_symmetry.space_group_name_H-M   'P 1'
#
loop_
_entity.id
_entity.type
_entity.pdbx_description
1 polymer ?
#
loop_
_entity_poly.entity_id
_entity_poly.type
_entity_poly.pdbx_seq_one_letter_code
_entity_poly.pdbx_strand_id
1 'polypeptide(L)'
;LRVGVKRHPFHVRYKTGVTKEGRLTAIEVEMLADTGAYLTLAPAVISLAAEHCCGPYSFPNAKIDAKAVYTNNSNASAFRGFGNPQVHPGLEQHMDMMAEAIGLDPIAFRQMNLLQPGQKAGPGHEIGNVMSLAQVLDMAQQGELYAQRDKLTTLPAETTHWKRRGVGLAAIWQGFGMGAGVPDEANVQIALQPDGRYHLHAGCPDMGQGNATAFAQIAAHELNCAVSDIDITIGDSFGPDSGSSNASRTTYTVGSATIKAAIDLREKILAAASNLQTIQGTPELDGLEVKTNGQAIPLTELAVELGPIVGEGYFHPAQPDPISIGIPHLAYSYSVQLALVEVDLLTGEIEVLQIENYLDAGHVIHPQAAEGQSEGGIAQGLGYALFEDTLMVEGRILNPRLSTYIIPSIRDVPPDIKTVLLEEAEPAGPYGARGIAEIVLTPTAAAILNGVYNAVGLRFDRLPVLPEMVLAALERQEG
;
A
#
# COMPACT_ATOMS: atom_id res chain seq x y z
N LEU A 1 11.95 22.39 4.04
CA LEU A 1 12.13 21.83 2.70
C LEU A 1 13.57 21.92 2.15
N ARG A 2 14.41 22.86 2.62
CA ARG A 2 15.78 23.05 2.07
C ARG A 2 16.73 21.88 2.33
N VAL A 3 16.63 21.22 3.47
CA VAL A 3 17.57 20.18 3.93
C VAL A 3 16.90 18.84 4.20
N GLY A 4 15.58 18.77 4.15
CA GLY A 4 14.85 17.50 4.32
C GLY A 4 15.02 16.61 3.09
N VAL A 5 15.01 15.30 3.32
CA VAL A 5 15.05 14.31 2.23
C VAL A 5 13.82 14.43 1.32
N LYS A 6 13.99 14.08 0.06
CA LYS A 6 12.95 14.06 -0.97
C LYS A 6 12.81 12.64 -1.52
N ARG A 7 11.73 12.36 -2.28
CA ARG A 7 11.68 11.12 -3.04
C ARG A 7 12.82 11.09 -4.07
N HIS A 8 13.33 9.90 -4.34
CA HIS A 8 14.36 9.74 -5.37
C HIS A 8 13.80 10.14 -6.75
N PRO A 9 14.48 11.01 -7.52
CA PRO A 9 14.26 11.10 -8.95
C PRO A 9 14.70 9.79 -9.63
N PHE A 10 13.84 9.27 -10.51
CA PHE A 10 14.10 8.06 -11.27
C PHE A 10 14.04 8.33 -12.76
N HIS A 11 14.97 7.73 -13.51
CA HIS A 11 14.83 7.51 -14.93
C HIS A 11 14.64 6.02 -15.16
N VAL A 12 13.53 5.65 -15.79
CA VAL A 12 13.20 4.26 -16.07
C VAL A 12 12.93 4.09 -17.55
N ARG A 13 13.57 3.11 -18.16
CA ARG A 13 13.35 2.74 -19.56
C ARG A 13 12.82 1.32 -19.61
N TYR A 14 11.72 1.14 -20.33
CA TYR A 14 11.10 -0.15 -20.58
C TYR A 14 11.23 -0.55 -22.03
N LYS A 15 11.53 -1.83 -22.28
CA LYS A 15 11.44 -2.47 -23.59
C LYS A 15 10.85 -3.85 -23.41
N THR A 16 9.74 -4.14 -24.09
CA THR A 16 8.99 -5.38 -23.94
C THR A 16 8.74 -6.04 -25.27
N GLY A 17 8.68 -7.37 -25.24
CA GLY A 17 8.21 -8.19 -26.34
C GLY A 17 6.81 -8.74 -26.01
N VAL A 18 5.91 -8.65 -27.00
CA VAL A 18 4.57 -9.21 -26.95
C VAL A 18 4.28 -9.96 -28.26
N THR A 19 3.60 -11.10 -28.20
CA THR A 19 3.15 -11.82 -29.39
C THR A 19 1.92 -11.16 -29.99
N LYS A 20 1.57 -11.51 -31.23
CA LYS A 20 0.34 -11.00 -31.87
C LYS A 20 -0.93 -11.46 -31.15
N GLU A 21 -0.85 -12.55 -30.42
CA GLU A 21 -1.94 -13.08 -29.58
C GLU A 21 -2.02 -12.43 -28.19
N GLY A 22 -1.11 -11.47 -27.89
CA GLY A 22 -1.14 -10.71 -26.64
C GLY A 22 -0.33 -11.30 -25.48
N ARG A 23 0.49 -12.32 -25.70
CA ARG A 23 1.32 -12.90 -24.63
C ARG A 23 2.64 -12.16 -24.50
N LEU A 24 2.98 -11.77 -23.27
CA LEU A 24 4.27 -11.18 -22.94
C LEU A 24 5.39 -12.23 -23.09
N THR A 25 6.53 -11.84 -23.65
CA THR A 25 7.65 -12.75 -23.94
C THR A 25 8.93 -12.37 -23.24
N ALA A 26 9.19 -11.07 -23.14
CA ALA A 26 10.41 -10.55 -22.50
C ALA A 26 10.21 -9.13 -22.02
N ILE A 27 10.98 -8.74 -21.01
CA ILE A 27 11.10 -7.35 -20.56
C ILE A 27 12.56 -7.00 -20.30
N GLU A 28 12.97 -5.82 -20.74
CA GLU A 28 14.23 -5.18 -20.36
C GLU A 28 13.91 -3.89 -19.64
N VAL A 29 14.45 -3.71 -18.41
CA VAL A 29 14.25 -2.54 -17.57
C VAL A 29 15.58 -1.96 -17.19
N GLU A 30 15.81 -0.69 -17.52
CA GLU A 30 16.96 0.08 -17.07
C GLU A 30 16.48 1.17 -16.12
N MET A 31 17.01 1.20 -14.89
CA MET A 31 16.65 2.17 -13.86
C MET A 31 17.86 2.92 -13.35
N LEU A 32 17.73 4.23 -13.26
CA LEU A 32 18.71 5.12 -12.64
C LEU A 32 18.02 5.98 -11.58
N ALA A 33 18.45 5.86 -10.33
CA ALA A 33 17.95 6.65 -9.21
C ALA A 33 19.01 7.65 -8.73
N ASP A 34 18.65 8.91 -8.60
CA ASP A 34 19.49 9.93 -7.96
C ASP A 34 19.36 9.86 -6.44
N THR A 35 20.49 9.64 -5.73
CA THR A 35 20.53 9.59 -4.27
C THR A 35 20.78 10.96 -3.63
N GLY A 36 21.23 11.93 -4.40
CA GLY A 36 21.89 13.12 -3.87
C GLY A 36 23.26 12.80 -3.29
N ALA A 37 23.73 13.62 -2.35
CA ALA A 37 25.08 13.57 -1.82
C ALA A 37 25.32 12.43 -0.81
N TYR A 38 24.27 11.85 -0.24
CA TYR A 38 24.35 10.79 0.77
C TYR A 38 23.45 9.62 0.43
N LEU A 39 23.86 8.42 0.84
CA LEU A 39 23.21 7.16 0.49
C LEU A 39 21.78 7.03 1.03
N THR A 40 21.55 7.46 2.26
CA THR A 40 20.29 7.31 2.98
C THR A 40 19.67 5.90 2.80
N LEU A 41 18.44 5.79 2.29
CA LEU A 41 17.75 4.51 2.02
C LEU A 41 17.80 4.09 0.54
N ALA A 42 18.63 4.75 -0.29
CA ALA A 42 18.67 4.50 -1.73
C ALA A 42 18.88 3.04 -2.12
N PRO A 43 19.77 2.23 -1.47
CA PRO A 43 19.92 0.83 -1.81
C PRO A 43 18.64 0.03 -1.65
N ALA A 44 17.90 0.27 -0.56
CA ALA A 44 16.64 -0.43 -0.31
C ALA A 44 15.53 0.05 -1.27
N VAL A 45 15.45 1.37 -1.53
CA VAL A 45 14.47 1.93 -2.48
C VAL A 45 14.67 1.39 -3.89
N ILE A 46 15.90 1.35 -4.39
CA ILE A 46 16.18 0.84 -5.74
C ILE A 46 15.99 -0.68 -5.81
N SER A 47 16.27 -1.41 -4.73
CA SER A 47 16.04 -2.85 -4.66
C SER A 47 14.54 -3.18 -4.69
N LEU A 48 13.71 -2.44 -3.95
CA LEU A 48 12.26 -2.63 -4.01
C LEU A 48 11.69 -2.21 -5.37
N ALA A 49 12.20 -1.12 -5.97
CA ALA A 49 11.85 -0.74 -7.33
C ALA A 49 12.17 -1.86 -8.32
N ALA A 50 13.32 -2.51 -8.19
CA ALA A 50 13.74 -3.63 -9.04
C ALA A 50 12.84 -4.86 -8.85
N GLU A 51 12.41 -5.16 -7.63
CA GLU A 51 11.44 -6.22 -7.37
C GLU A 51 10.12 -5.98 -8.10
N HIS A 52 9.63 -4.74 -8.09
CA HIS A 52 8.30 -4.39 -8.58
C HIS A 52 8.26 -3.93 -10.05
N CYS A 53 9.41 -3.69 -10.70
CA CYS A 53 9.46 -3.06 -12.02
C CYS A 53 8.82 -3.89 -13.16
N CYS A 54 8.62 -5.19 -12.97
CA CYS A 54 7.91 -6.04 -13.91
C CYS A 54 6.39 -6.11 -13.60
N GLY A 55 5.95 -5.51 -12.49
CA GLY A 55 4.57 -5.59 -12.04
C GLY A 55 4.11 -7.03 -11.74
N PRO A 56 2.82 -7.24 -11.60
CA PRO A 56 2.22 -8.55 -11.35
C PRO A 56 2.12 -9.42 -12.61
N TYR A 57 2.99 -9.20 -13.59
CA TYR A 57 2.90 -9.81 -14.91
C TYR A 57 3.95 -10.88 -15.15
N SER A 58 3.55 -11.92 -15.89
CA SER A 58 4.40 -13.04 -16.26
C SER A 58 5.28 -12.72 -17.47
N PHE A 59 6.55 -12.47 -17.21
CA PHE A 59 7.57 -12.31 -18.24
C PHE A 59 8.51 -13.51 -18.21
N PRO A 60 8.44 -14.42 -19.22
CA PRO A 60 9.34 -15.57 -19.28
C PRO A 60 10.83 -15.22 -19.28
N ASN A 61 11.16 -14.01 -19.76
CA ASN A 61 12.52 -13.50 -19.80
C ASN A 61 12.54 -12.06 -19.27
N ALA A 62 13.35 -11.78 -18.28
CA ALA A 62 13.55 -10.44 -17.73
C ALA A 62 15.02 -10.09 -17.62
N LYS A 63 15.37 -8.88 -18.03
CA LYS A 63 16.67 -8.26 -17.80
C LYS A 63 16.46 -6.94 -17.07
N ILE A 64 17.02 -6.82 -15.87
CA ILE A 64 16.85 -5.66 -15.01
C ILE A 64 18.21 -5.09 -14.67
N ASP A 65 18.47 -3.83 -15.01
CA ASP A 65 19.66 -3.06 -14.64
C ASP A 65 19.22 -1.86 -13.80
N ALA A 66 19.56 -1.90 -12.51
CA ALA A 66 19.14 -0.90 -11.53
C ALA A 66 20.36 -0.27 -10.86
N LYS A 67 20.47 1.07 -10.96
CA LYS A 67 21.61 1.84 -10.43
C LYS A 67 21.12 3.00 -9.58
N ALA A 68 21.66 3.11 -8.38
CA ALA A 68 21.56 4.30 -7.54
C ALA A 68 22.89 5.07 -7.64
N VAL A 69 22.83 6.38 -7.93
CA VAL A 69 24.03 7.18 -8.16
C VAL A 69 24.10 8.36 -7.21
N TYR A 70 25.30 8.64 -6.72
CA TYR A 70 25.58 9.87 -5.99
C TYR A 70 25.65 11.07 -6.92
N THR A 71 25.08 12.17 -6.47
CA THR A 71 25.12 13.45 -7.18
C THR A 71 25.36 14.59 -6.19
N ASN A 72 25.56 15.81 -6.70
CA ASN A 72 25.63 17.01 -5.88
C ASN A 72 24.24 17.58 -5.51
N ASN A 73 23.17 16.82 -5.77
CA ASN A 73 21.82 17.21 -5.45
C ASN A 73 21.51 17.04 -3.95
N SER A 74 20.37 17.58 -3.51
CA SER A 74 19.84 17.33 -2.16
C SER A 74 19.54 15.85 -1.97
N ASN A 75 19.68 15.36 -0.73
CA ASN A 75 19.48 13.97 -0.41
C ASN A 75 18.07 13.50 -0.74
N ALA A 76 18.00 12.30 -1.31
CA ALA A 76 16.77 11.59 -1.52
C ALA A 76 16.62 10.41 -0.53
N SER A 77 15.40 9.97 -0.26
CA SER A 77 15.11 8.85 0.63
C SER A 77 13.73 8.26 0.34
N ALA A 78 13.14 7.58 1.33
CA ALA A 78 11.85 6.93 1.23
C ALA A 78 10.72 7.89 0.80
N PHE A 79 9.86 7.37 -0.06
CA PHE A 79 8.54 7.88 -0.36
C PHE A 79 7.57 6.71 -0.21
N ARG A 80 6.33 6.94 0.20
CA ARG A 80 5.32 5.88 0.38
C ARG A 80 5.26 4.97 -0.85
N GLY A 81 5.40 3.63 -0.66
CA GLY A 81 5.56 2.66 -1.74
C GLY A 81 7.00 2.37 -2.15
N PHE A 82 8.00 3.09 -1.62
CA PHE A 82 9.42 2.77 -1.53
C PHE A 82 10.09 2.36 -2.85
N GLY A 83 9.86 3.12 -3.95
CA GLY A 83 10.40 2.83 -5.30
C GLY A 83 9.34 2.29 -6.25
N ASN A 84 8.31 1.63 -5.75
CA ASN A 84 7.21 1.11 -6.56
C ASN A 84 6.44 2.25 -7.30
N PRO A 85 6.07 3.39 -6.66
CA PRO A 85 5.43 4.50 -7.36
C PRO A 85 6.28 5.13 -8.47
N GLN A 86 7.59 4.99 -8.42
CA GLN A 86 8.48 5.55 -9.43
C GLN A 86 8.55 4.70 -10.72
N VAL A 87 8.33 3.39 -10.61
CA VAL A 87 8.41 2.47 -11.76
C VAL A 87 7.07 2.21 -12.43
N HIS A 88 5.98 2.16 -11.67
CA HIS A 88 4.67 1.78 -12.20
C HIS A 88 4.03 2.77 -13.18
N PRO A 89 4.20 4.11 -13.07
CA PRO A 89 3.65 5.02 -14.08
C PRO A 89 4.17 4.72 -15.50
N GLY A 90 5.45 4.34 -15.60
CA GLY A 90 6.02 3.89 -16.86
C GLY A 90 5.51 2.52 -17.31
N LEU A 91 5.50 1.54 -16.39
CA LEU A 91 5.05 0.18 -16.69
C LEU A 91 3.58 0.14 -17.14
N GLU A 92 2.69 0.78 -16.39
CA GLU A 92 1.25 0.69 -16.64
C GLU A 92 0.82 1.46 -17.91
N GLN A 93 1.49 2.57 -18.25
CA GLN A 93 1.34 3.18 -19.58
C GLN A 93 1.83 2.23 -20.68
N HIS A 94 2.94 1.54 -20.44
CA HIS A 94 3.51 0.60 -21.40
C HIS A 94 2.61 -0.63 -21.61
N MET A 95 1.92 -1.10 -20.57
CA MET A 95 0.89 -2.16 -20.68
C MET A 95 -0.28 -1.72 -21.57
N ASP A 96 -0.77 -0.48 -21.44
CA ASP A 96 -1.83 0.06 -22.29
C ASP A 96 -1.35 0.23 -23.74
N MET A 97 -0.12 0.70 -23.95
CA MET A 97 0.47 0.79 -25.31
C MET A 97 0.54 -0.57 -26.02
N MET A 98 0.88 -1.63 -25.29
CA MET A 98 0.91 -2.98 -25.86
C MET A 98 -0.50 -3.51 -26.15
N ALA A 99 -1.45 -3.30 -25.26
CA ALA A 99 -2.84 -3.67 -25.47
C ALA A 99 -3.42 -2.99 -26.72
N GLU A 100 -3.19 -1.68 -26.85
CA GLU A 100 -3.62 -0.88 -28.01
C GLU A 100 -2.98 -1.37 -29.30
N ALA A 101 -1.66 -1.62 -29.32
CA ALA A 101 -0.92 -2.04 -30.51
C ALA A 101 -1.41 -3.37 -31.10
N ILE A 102 -2.03 -4.22 -30.29
CA ILE A 102 -2.58 -5.52 -30.71
C ILE A 102 -4.11 -5.55 -30.72
N GLY A 103 -4.77 -4.42 -30.41
CA GLY A 103 -6.21 -4.28 -30.45
C GLY A 103 -6.96 -5.04 -29.33
N LEU A 104 -6.36 -5.21 -28.16
CA LEU A 104 -6.98 -5.84 -27.01
C LEU A 104 -7.47 -4.79 -25.98
N ASP A 105 -8.55 -5.15 -25.29
CA ASP A 105 -9.02 -4.41 -24.12
C ASP A 105 -7.92 -4.40 -23.03
N PRO A 106 -7.64 -3.26 -22.36
CA PRO A 106 -6.57 -3.14 -21.37
C PRO A 106 -6.71 -4.08 -20.17
N ILE A 107 -7.94 -4.38 -19.72
CA ILE A 107 -8.18 -5.36 -18.64
C ILE A 107 -7.91 -6.78 -19.16
N ALA A 108 -8.47 -7.13 -20.31
CA ALA A 108 -8.28 -8.45 -20.90
C ALA A 108 -6.79 -8.75 -21.16
N PHE A 109 -6.01 -7.75 -21.64
CA PHE A 109 -4.58 -7.88 -21.83
C PHE A 109 -3.83 -8.17 -20.52
N ARG A 110 -4.19 -7.45 -19.43
CA ARG A 110 -3.59 -7.67 -18.11
C ARG A 110 -3.96 -9.04 -17.55
N GLN A 111 -5.24 -9.42 -17.56
CA GLN A 111 -5.71 -10.74 -17.09
C GLN A 111 -5.00 -11.90 -17.79
N MET A 112 -4.81 -11.79 -19.10
CA MET A 112 -4.11 -12.79 -19.91
C MET A 112 -2.66 -13.00 -19.44
N ASN A 113 -2.02 -11.97 -18.91
CA ASN A 113 -0.59 -11.93 -18.59
C ASN A 113 -0.26 -11.89 -17.10
N LEU A 114 -1.25 -12.09 -16.21
CA LEU A 114 -0.98 -12.15 -14.77
C LEU A 114 -0.08 -13.33 -14.41
N LEU A 115 0.79 -13.10 -13.44
CA LEU A 115 1.48 -14.17 -12.73
C LEU A 115 0.46 -15.12 -12.11
N GLN A 116 0.80 -16.39 -12.03
CA GLN A 116 0.00 -17.42 -11.38
C GLN A 116 0.73 -17.92 -10.12
N PRO A 117 0.03 -18.41 -9.10
CA PRO A 117 0.66 -19.02 -7.93
C PRO A 117 1.71 -20.05 -8.33
N GLY A 118 2.88 -20.01 -7.67
CA GLY A 118 4.01 -20.89 -7.98
C GLY A 118 4.87 -20.48 -9.17
N GLN A 119 4.51 -19.40 -9.89
CA GLN A 119 5.39 -18.81 -10.90
C GLN A 119 6.42 -17.87 -10.27
N LYS A 120 7.51 -17.65 -11.01
CA LYS A 120 8.53 -16.66 -10.64
C LYS A 120 8.19 -15.31 -11.25
N ALA A 121 8.27 -14.27 -10.42
CA ALA A 121 8.24 -12.90 -10.89
C ALA A 121 9.46 -12.57 -11.76
N GLY A 122 9.41 -11.47 -12.51
CA GLY A 122 10.49 -11.06 -13.41
C GLY A 122 11.89 -11.02 -12.76
N PRO A 123 12.07 -10.55 -11.51
CA PRO A 123 13.34 -10.62 -10.80
C PRO A 123 13.80 -12.02 -10.39
N GLY A 124 12.92 -13.03 -10.48
CA GLY A 124 13.28 -14.44 -10.27
C GLY A 124 12.84 -15.04 -8.93
N HIS A 125 12.21 -14.31 -8.04
CA HIS A 125 11.65 -14.85 -6.80
C HIS A 125 10.29 -15.51 -7.04
N GLU A 126 9.96 -16.48 -6.20
CA GLU A 126 8.64 -17.10 -6.19
C GLU A 126 7.64 -16.21 -5.47
N ILE A 127 6.45 -16.08 -6.03
CA ILE A 127 5.35 -15.37 -5.37
C ILE A 127 4.60 -16.32 -4.44
N GLY A 128 4.01 -15.78 -3.37
CA GLY A 128 3.16 -16.55 -2.46
C GLY A 128 1.95 -17.18 -3.15
N ASN A 129 1.22 -18.00 -2.41
CA ASN A 129 0.13 -18.81 -2.96
C ASN A 129 -1.16 -18.02 -3.24
N VAL A 130 -1.27 -16.78 -2.77
CA VAL A 130 -2.47 -15.96 -2.95
C VAL A 130 -2.19 -14.87 -3.97
N MET A 131 -2.90 -14.91 -5.09
CA MET A 131 -2.80 -13.95 -6.19
C MET A 131 -4.22 -13.53 -6.62
N SER A 132 -4.79 -12.58 -5.91
CA SER A 132 -6.17 -12.14 -6.08
C SER A 132 -6.39 -11.08 -7.17
N LEU A 133 -5.33 -10.62 -7.85
CA LEU A 133 -5.43 -9.50 -8.80
C LEU A 133 -6.40 -9.77 -9.96
N ALA A 134 -6.58 -11.03 -10.37
CA ALA A 134 -7.59 -11.38 -11.38
C ALA A 134 -9.00 -11.01 -10.90
N GLN A 135 -9.33 -11.32 -9.65
CA GLN A 135 -10.63 -10.99 -9.04
C GLN A 135 -10.78 -9.46 -8.91
N VAL A 136 -9.72 -8.76 -8.50
CA VAL A 136 -9.73 -7.28 -8.40
C VAL A 136 -9.95 -6.63 -9.77
N LEU A 137 -9.34 -7.16 -10.84
CA LEU A 137 -9.58 -6.71 -12.22
C LEU A 137 -11.02 -6.99 -12.68
N ASP A 138 -11.60 -8.15 -12.33
CA ASP A 138 -13.00 -8.48 -12.65
C ASP A 138 -13.97 -7.50 -11.94
N MET A 139 -13.69 -7.15 -10.68
CA MET A 139 -14.47 -6.15 -9.95
C MET A 139 -14.36 -4.77 -10.61
N ALA A 140 -13.16 -4.35 -11.00
CA ALA A 140 -12.92 -3.08 -11.68
C ALA A 140 -13.62 -3.03 -13.07
N GLN A 141 -13.63 -4.14 -13.81
CA GLN A 141 -14.31 -4.24 -15.11
C GLN A 141 -15.83 -4.03 -14.98
N GLN A 142 -16.41 -4.49 -13.86
CA GLN A 142 -17.83 -4.33 -13.56
C GLN A 142 -18.16 -2.99 -12.89
N GLY A 143 -17.15 -2.27 -12.44
CA GLY A 143 -17.28 -0.97 -11.80
C GLY A 143 -17.83 0.11 -12.73
N GLU A 144 -18.42 1.13 -12.14
CA GLU A 144 -19.12 2.17 -12.89
C GLU A 144 -18.21 2.90 -13.88
N LEU A 145 -17.01 3.30 -13.45
CA LEU A 145 -16.08 4.03 -14.30
C LEU A 145 -15.68 3.24 -15.54
N TYR A 146 -15.45 1.92 -15.40
CA TYR A 146 -15.06 1.10 -16.55
C TYR A 146 -16.26 0.71 -17.42
N ALA A 147 -17.34 0.24 -16.79
CA ALA A 147 -18.54 -0.23 -17.50
C ALA A 147 -19.26 0.88 -18.25
N GLN A 148 -19.22 2.12 -17.76
CA GLN A 148 -19.88 3.29 -18.35
C GLN A 148 -18.88 4.28 -18.99
N ARG A 149 -17.61 3.90 -19.22
CA ARG A 149 -16.56 4.81 -19.68
C ARG A 149 -16.94 5.61 -20.92
N ASP A 150 -17.58 5.00 -21.91
CA ASP A 150 -17.99 5.67 -23.14
C ASP A 150 -19.03 6.77 -22.88
N LYS A 151 -19.94 6.54 -21.92
CA LYS A 151 -20.95 7.53 -21.52
C LYS A 151 -20.31 8.66 -20.70
N LEU A 152 -19.42 8.32 -19.76
CA LEU A 152 -18.79 9.28 -18.86
C LEU A 152 -17.80 10.21 -19.58
N THR A 153 -17.21 9.73 -20.67
CA THR A 153 -16.29 10.53 -21.51
C THR A 153 -17.02 11.36 -22.57
N THR A 154 -18.31 11.11 -22.81
CA THR A 154 -19.14 11.93 -23.71
C THR A 154 -19.50 13.26 -23.04
N LEU A 155 -19.03 14.36 -23.62
CA LEU A 155 -19.30 15.71 -23.15
C LEU A 155 -20.45 16.36 -23.90
N PRO A 156 -21.16 17.37 -23.27
CA PRO A 156 -22.09 18.24 -23.99
C PRO A 156 -21.41 18.96 -25.15
N ALA A 157 -22.15 19.18 -26.25
CA ALA A 157 -21.60 19.75 -27.47
C ALA A 157 -20.94 21.12 -27.29
N GLU A 158 -21.46 21.92 -26.36
CA GLU A 158 -20.96 23.24 -26.01
C GLU A 158 -19.61 23.26 -25.32
N THR A 159 -19.21 22.13 -24.70
CA THR A 159 -17.93 22.01 -23.98
C THR A 159 -16.86 21.23 -24.75
N THR A 160 -17.24 20.50 -25.79
CA THR A 160 -16.33 19.61 -26.52
C THR A 160 -15.21 20.32 -27.29
N HIS A 161 -15.29 21.66 -27.48
CA HIS A 161 -14.20 22.36 -28.18
C HIS A 161 -13.01 22.65 -27.30
N TRP A 162 -13.13 22.65 -25.97
CA TRP A 162 -12.00 22.91 -25.07
C TRP A 162 -11.80 21.88 -23.97
N LYS A 163 -12.68 20.90 -23.82
CA LYS A 163 -12.54 19.85 -22.82
C LYS A 163 -12.58 18.46 -23.42
N ARG A 164 -11.82 17.55 -22.83
CA ARG A 164 -11.82 16.12 -23.14
C ARG A 164 -11.83 15.31 -21.86
N ARG A 165 -12.51 14.18 -21.87
CA ARG A 165 -12.50 13.23 -20.75
C ARG A 165 -11.94 11.89 -21.17
N GLY A 166 -11.29 11.22 -20.22
CA GLY A 166 -10.82 9.87 -20.39
C GLY A 166 -10.87 9.10 -19.07
N VAL A 167 -11.09 7.80 -19.17
CA VAL A 167 -10.98 6.87 -18.03
C VAL A 167 -9.70 6.10 -18.19
N GLY A 168 -8.81 6.17 -17.19
CA GLY A 168 -7.56 5.41 -17.15
C GLY A 168 -7.60 4.30 -16.12
N LEU A 169 -6.75 3.29 -16.34
CA LEU A 169 -6.62 2.09 -15.52
C LEU A 169 -5.17 1.90 -15.09
N ALA A 170 -4.95 1.43 -13.86
CA ALA A 170 -3.69 0.86 -13.41
C ALA A 170 -3.93 -0.36 -12.52
N ALA A 171 -3.15 -1.43 -12.69
CA ALA A 171 -3.25 -2.66 -11.93
C ALA A 171 -1.90 -3.01 -11.31
N ILE A 172 -1.82 -3.03 -9.98
CA ILE A 172 -0.57 -3.00 -9.25
C ILE A 172 -0.56 -4.02 -8.11
N TRP A 173 0.62 -4.47 -7.76
CA TRP A 173 0.90 -5.17 -6.52
C TRP A 173 1.89 -4.40 -5.65
N GLN A 174 1.88 -4.68 -4.35
CA GLN A 174 2.84 -4.13 -3.39
C GLN A 174 3.17 -5.18 -2.34
N GLY A 175 4.43 -5.55 -2.24
CA GLY A 175 4.91 -6.36 -1.13
C GLY A 175 4.73 -5.63 0.20
N PHE A 176 4.32 -6.34 1.24
CA PHE A 176 4.21 -5.80 2.60
C PHE A 176 5.02 -6.64 3.58
N GLY A 177 5.45 -6.03 4.69
CA GLY A 177 6.54 -6.52 5.52
C GLY A 177 7.89 -5.99 5.05
N MET A 178 8.97 -6.44 5.65
CA MET A 178 10.32 -5.90 5.37
C MET A 178 11.01 -6.59 4.17
N GLY A 179 10.52 -7.73 3.73
CA GLY A 179 11.11 -8.51 2.64
C GLY A 179 12.37 -9.27 3.05
N ALA A 180 12.93 -10.00 2.09
CA ALA A 180 14.06 -10.91 2.33
C ALA A 180 15.31 -10.20 2.84
N GLY A 181 15.92 -10.77 3.88
CA GLY A 181 17.20 -10.31 4.44
C GLY A 181 17.10 -9.06 5.33
N VAL A 182 15.91 -8.53 5.57
CA VAL A 182 15.69 -7.42 6.50
C VAL A 182 14.92 -7.93 7.72
N PRO A 183 15.38 -7.67 8.97
CA PRO A 183 14.65 -8.09 10.16
C PRO A 183 13.23 -7.56 10.18
N ASP A 184 12.25 -8.44 10.39
CA ASP A 184 10.83 -8.09 10.48
C ASP A 184 10.17 -8.84 11.64
N GLU A 185 10.37 -8.36 12.83
CA GLU A 185 9.87 -8.96 14.06
C GLU A 185 9.11 -7.94 14.90
N ALA A 186 8.22 -8.42 15.74
CA ALA A 186 7.50 -7.60 16.71
C ALA A 186 7.28 -8.35 18.01
N ASN A 187 7.42 -7.61 19.12
CA ASN A 187 7.03 -8.01 20.44
C ASN A 187 5.86 -7.14 20.91
N VAL A 188 4.90 -7.75 21.59
CA VAL A 188 3.74 -7.08 22.20
C VAL A 188 3.53 -7.67 23.58
N GLN A 189 3.15 -6.84 24.52
CA GLN A 189 2.73 -7.26 25.86
C GLN A 189 1.30 -6.82 26.13
N ILE A 190 0.52 -7.68 26.80
CA ILE A 190 -0.82 -7.35 27.31
C ILE A 190 -0.86 -7.75 28.77
N ALA A 191 -1.12 -6.80 29.67
CA ALA A 191 -1.14 -7.03 31.10
C ALA A 191 -2.57 -6.93 31.65
N LEU A 192 -2.93 -7.84 32.55
CA LEU A 192 -4.09 -7.67 33.43
C LEU A 192 -3.75 -6.63 34.51
N GLN A 193 -4.53 -5.55 34.57
CA GLN A 193 -4.35 -4.46 35.52
C GLN A 193 -5.10 -4.75 36.85
N PRO A 194 -4.71 -4.11 37.95
CA PRO A 194 -5.37 -4.28 39.25
C PRO A 194 -6.87 -3.94 39.26
N ASP A 195 -7.30 -3.08 38.33
CA ASP A 195 -8.72 -2.71 38.15
C ASP A 195 -9.50 -3.70 37.27
N GLY A 196 -8.87 -4.82 36.89
CA GLY A 196 -9.46 -5.89 36.07
C GLY A 196 -9.45 -5.58 34.55
N ARG A 197 -9.00 -4.40 34.15
CA ARG A 197 -8.88 -4.04 32.72
C ARG A 197 -7.60 -4.59 32.11
N TYR A 198 -7.49 -4.52 30.81
CA TYR A 198 -6.30 -4.93 30.08
C TYR A 198 -5.48 -3.71 29.64
N HIS A 199 -4.17 -3.83 29.66
CA HIS A 199 -3.27 -2.83 29.13
C HIS A 199 -2.36 -3.43 28.05
N LEU A 200 -2.55 -3.02 26.81
CA LEU A 200 -1.73 -3.43 25.68
C LEU A 200 -0.56 -2.45 25.51
N HIS A 201 0.65 -2.98 25.39
CA HIS A 201 1.88 -2.22 25.16
C HIS A 201 2.59 -2.70 23.90
N ALA A 202 2.77 -1.79 22.92
CA ALA A 202 3.50 -2.04 21.68
C ALA A 202 4.43 -0.86 21.35
N GLY A 203 5.67 -1.16 20.95
CA GLY A 203 6.70 -0.12 20.71
C GLY A 203 6.56 0.62 19.38
N CYS A 204 5.75 0.13 18.43
CA CYS A 204 5.57 0.79 17.14
C CYS A 204 4.75 2.09 17.27
N PRO A 205 5.17 3.21 16.60
CA PRO A 205 4.42 4.46 16.67
C PRO A 205 3.16 4.46 15.79
N ASP A 206 2.17 5.27 16.19
CA ASP A 206 1.04 5.66 15.34
C ASP A 206 1.32 7.05 14.74
N MET A 207 1.14 7.19 13.44
CA MET A 207 1.31 8.45 12.68
C MET A 207 -0.04 9.03 12.23
N GLY A 208 -1.14 8.52 12.80
CA GLY A 208 -2.52 8.84 12.41
C GLY A 208 -3.21 7.75 11.58
N GLN A 209 -2.54 6.61 11.32
CA GLN A 209 -3.10 5.49 10.56
C GLN A 209 -4.04 4.59 11.38
N GLY A 210 -4.15 4.78 12.71
CA GLY A 210 -5.12 4.09 13.54
C GLY A 210 -4.66 2.72 14.06
N ASN A 211 -3.36 2.47 14.18
CA ASN A 211 -2.81 1.22 14.71
C ASN A 211 -3.32 0.90 16.11
N ALA A 212 -3.41 1.92 17.01
CA ALA A 212 -3.91 1.74 18.36
C ALA A 212 -5.29 1.08 18.37
N THR A 213 -6.22 1.59 17.56
CA THR A 213 -7.57 1.03 17.45
C THR A 213 -7.54 -0.40 16.89
N ALA A 214 -6.77 -0.65 15.85
CA ALA A 214 -6.69 -1.98 15.24
C ALA A 214 -6.14 -3.02 16.23
N PHE A 215 -5.08 -2.69 16.97
CA PHE A 215 -4.52 -3.60 17.98
C PHE A 215 -5.48 -3.84 19.16
N ALA A 216 -6.20 -2.80 19.61
CA ALA A 216 -7.22 -2.95 20.62
C ALA A 216 -8.38 -3.86 20.16
N GLN A 217 -8.81 -3.74 18.88
CA GLN A 217 -9.81 -4.62 18.29
C GLN A 217 -9.34 -6.09 18.23
N ILE A 218 -8.09 -6.32 17.81
CA ILE A 218 -7.48 -7.66 17.79
C ILE A 218 -7.43 -8.25 19.20
N ALA A 219 -6.92 -7.50 20.17
CA ALA A 219 -6.82 -7.97 21.56
C ALA A 219 -8.20 -8.23 22.17
N ALA A 220 -9.18 -7.36 21.94
CA ALA A 220 -10.54 -7.49 22.42
C ALA A 220 -11.22 -8.76 21.87
N HIS A 221 -10.99 -9.07 20.60
CA HIS A 221 -11.51 -10.30 19.99
C HIS A 221 -10.95 -11.56 20.68
N GLU A 222 -9.64 -11.62 20.89
CA GLU A 222 -8.99 -12.79 21.52
C GLU A 222 -9.32 -12.94 23.01
N LEU A 223 -9.52 -11.82 23.72
CA LEU A 223 -9.87 -11.81 25.14
C LEU A 223 -11.37 -11.85 25.39
N ASN A 224 -12.18 -11.90 24.31
CA ASN A 224 -13.64 -11.89 24.36
C ASN A 224 -14.19 -10.72 25.21
N CYS A 225 -13.66 -9.51 25.05
CA CYS A 225 -14.03 -8.31 25.80
C CYS A 225 -14.40 -7.14 24.88
N ALA A 226 -14.89 -6.05 25.46
CA ALA A 226 -15.11 -4.83 24.68
C ALA A 226 -13.79 -4.11 24.40
N VAL A 227 -13.70 -3.42 23.26
CA VAL A 227 -12.52 -2.59 22.92
C VAL A 227 -12.27 -1.53 24.01
N SER A 228 -13.33 -1.02 24.64
CA SER A 228 -13.25 -0.09 25.78
C SER A 228 -12.57 -0.64 27.02
N ASP A 229 -12.45 -1.97 27.14
CA ASP A 229 -11.81 -2.62 28.29
C ASP A 229 -10.29 -2.71 28.15
N ILE A 230 -9.76 -2.24 27.02
CA ILE A 230 -8.33 -2.26 26.71
C ILE A 230 -7.78 -0.84 26.70
N ASP A 231 -6.88 -0.56 27.62
CA ASP A 231 -6.02 0.61 27.59
C ASP A 231 -4.79 0.29 26.73
N ILE A 232 -4.31 1.25 25.97
CA ILE A 232 -3.21 1.02 25.03
C ILE A 232 -2.12 2.08 25.14
N THR A 233 -0.88 1.61 25.17
CA THR A 233 0.33 2.45 25.00
C THR A 233 1.09 1.98 23.78
N ILE A 234 1.33 2.90 22.83
CA ILE A 234 2.13 2.63 21.64
C ILE A 234 3.21 3.70 21.46
N GLY A 235 4.31 3.33 20.80
CA GLY A 235 5.41 4.25 20.52
C GLY A 235 6.23 4.65 21.75
N ASP A 236 6.13 3.89 22.83
CA ASP A 236 6.94 4.08 24.03
C ASP A 236 8.27 3.32 23.91
N SER A 237 9.37 4.06 24.08
CA SER A 237 10.73 3.48 24.01
C SER A 237 11.11 2.61 25.20
N PHE A 238 10.33 2.59 26.27
CA PHE A 238 10.50 1.70 27.42
C PHE A 238 9.67 0.40 27.30
N GLY A 239 8.83 0.32 26.27
CA GLY A 239 8.00 -0.85 25.99
C GLY A 239 8.72 -1.92 25.17
N PRO A 240 7.98 -2.98 24.78
CA PRO A 240 8.51 -4.03 23.93
C PRO A 240 8.89 -3.48 22.55
N ASP A 241 9.99 -3.97 21.99
CA ASP A 241 10.38 -3.59 20.61
C ASP A 241 9.43 -4.26 19.61
N SER A 242 8.56 -3.47 19.00
CA SER A 242 7.64 -3.91 17.95
C SER A 242 8.11 -3.52 16.54
N GLY A 243 9.31 -2.96 16.43
CA GLY A 243 9.87 -2.45 15.19
C GLY A 243 9.23 -1.14 14.71
N SER A 244 9.57 -0.73 13.50
CA SER A 244 9.16 0.54 12.92
C SER A 244 7.77 0.47 12.24
N SER A 245 7.08 1.62 12.15
CA SER A 245 5.84 1.78 11.35
C SER A 245 6.18 2.19 9.92
N ASN A 246 6.52 1.22 9.08
CA ASN A 246 6.80 1.38 7.64
C ASN A 246 6.49 0.08 6.89
N ALA A 247 6.80 0.00 5.60
CA ALA A 247 6.69 -1.20 4.78
C ALA A 247 5.32 -1.92 4.88
N SER A 248 4.26 -1.20 5.20
CA SER A 248 2.91 -1.74 5.40
C SER A 248 2.83 -2.93 6.37
N ARG A 249 3.80 -3.01 7.35
CA ARG A 249 4.01 -4.18 8.21
C ARG A 249 3.20 -4.20 9.51
N THR A 250 2.77 -3.02 10.00
CA THR A 250 2.30 -2.93 11.39
C THR A 250 1.08 -3.81 11.68
N THR A 251 0.02 -3.74 10.86
CA THR A 251 -1.14 -4.64 11.04
C THR A 251 -0.73 -6.10 10.90
N TYR A 252 0.12 -6.42 9.93
CA TYR A 252 0.57 -7.78 9.65
C TYR A 252 1.44 -8.34 10.78
N THR A 253 2.56 -7.66 11.11
CA THR A 253 3.57 -8.16 12.03
C THR A 253 3.17 -7.91 13.49
N VAL A 254 2.82 -6.67 13.85
CA VAL A 254 2.46 -6.32 15.23
C VAL A 254 1.07 -6.84 15.59
N GLY A 255 0.11 -6.84 14.64
CA GLY A 255 -1.20 -7.47 14.84
C GLY A 255 -1.10 -8.96 15.13
N SER A 256 -0.22 -9.69 14.43
CA SER A 256 0.03 -11.12 14.70
C SER A 256 0.69 -11.33 16.07
N ALA A 257 1.61 -10.46 16.48
CA ALA A 257 2.19 -10.49 17.83
C ALA A 257 1.11 -10.18 18.90
N THR A 258 0.18 -9.28 18.60
CA THR A 258 -0.95 -8.94 19.50
C THR A 258 -1.86 -10.15 19.75
N ILE A 259 -2.20 -10.92 18.71
CA ILE A 259 -2.94 -12.19 18.85
C ILE A 259 -2.22 -13.12 19.82
N LYS A 260 -0.92 -13.34 19.63
CA LYS A 260 -0.15 -14.24 20.50
C LYS A 260 -0.09 -13.75 21.94
N ALA A 261 0.09 -12.44 22.16
CA ALA A 261 0.09 -11.86 23.50
C ALA A 261 -1.27 -12.02 24.20
N ALA A 262 -2.37 -11.84 23.47
CA ALA A 262 -3.71 -12.02 24.02
C ALA A 262 -4.02 -13.48 24.35
N ILE A 263 -3.61 -14.43 23.49
CA ILE A 263 -3.75 -15.87 23.74
C ILE A 263 -2.93 -16.26 24.97
N ASP A 264 -1.68 -15.87 25.06
CA ASP A 264 -0.80 -16.18 26.19
C ASP A 264 -1.34 -15.60 27.52
N LEU A 265 -1.86 -14.34 27.47
CA LEU A 265 -2.52 -13.75 28.65
C LEU A 265 -3.76 -14.54 29.07
N ARG A 266 -4.63 -14.87 28.11
CA ARG A 266 -5.84 -15.66 28.38
C ARG A 266 -5.49 -17.01 29.03
N GLU A 267 -4.52 -17.73 28.48
CA GLU A 267 -4.07 -19.02 29.04
C GLU A 267 -3.50 -18.88 30.43
N LYS A 268 -2.71 -17.85 30.71
CA LYS A 268 -2.18 -17.57 32.06
C LYS A 268 -3.26 -17.23 33.06
N ILE A 269 -4.26 -16.40 32.68
CA ILE A 269 -5.40 -16.08 33.53
C ILE A 269 -6.19 -17.35 33.87
N LEU A 270 -6.52 -18.16 32.84
CA LEU A 270 -7.31 -19.40 33.07
C LEU A 270 -6.54 -20.44 33.88
N ALA A 271 -5.24 -20.58 33.65
CA ALA A 271 -4.40 -21.47 34.46
C ALA A 271 -4.30 -21.00 35.90
N ALA A 272 -4.12 -19.71 36.14
CA ALA A 272 -4.09 -19.15 37.49
C ALA A 272 -5.44 -19.31 38.20
N ALA A 273 -6.54 -19.03 37.50
CA ALA A 273 -7.90 -19.24 38.02
C ALA A 273 -8.15 -20.71 38.39
N SER A 274 -7.70 -21.66 37.59
CA SER A 274 -7.87 -23.11 37.86
C SER A 274 -7.16 -23.57 39.12
N ASN A 275 -6.13 -22.86 39.58
CA ASN A 275 -5.42 -23.20 40.83
C ASN A 275 -6.09 -22.65 42.08
N LEU A 276 -7.10 -21.81 41.95
CA LEU A 276 -7.86 -21.31 43.09
C LEU A 276 -8.83 -22.37 43.60
N GLN A 277 -8.81 -22.63 44.92
CA GLN A 277 -9.70 -23.64 45.52
C GLN A 277 -11.19 -23.32 45.38
N THR A 278 -11.52 -22.09 45.07
CA THR A 278 -12.88 -21.58 44.89
C THR A 278 -13.49 -21.92 43.55
N ILE A 279 -12.65 -22.27 42.53
CA ILE A 279 -13.09 -22.55 41.16
C ILE A 279 -13.30 -24.06 40.96
N GLN A 280 -14.53 -24.43 40.58
CA GLN A 280 -14.89 -25.81 40.25
C GLN A 280 -15.27 -25.89 38.75
N GLY A 281 -14.67 -26.83 38.03
CA GLY A 281 -14.90 -27.01 36.58
C GLY A 281 -13.88 -26.34 35.72
N THR A 282 -14.13 -26.26 34.41
CA THR A 282 -13.25 -25.62 33.42
C THR A 282 -13.56 -24.13 33.38
N PRO A 283 -12.60 -23.26 33.70
CA PRO A 283 -12.83 -21.82 33.61
C PRO A 283 -12.80 -21.34 32.16
N GLU A 284 -13.62 -20.36 31.85
CA GLU A 284 -13.67 -19.64 30.58
C GLU A 284 -13.54 -18.13 30.81
N LEU A 285 -12.76 -17.43 30.00
CA LEU A 285 -12.66 -15.99 30.04
C LEU A 285 -13.82 -15.38 29.23
N ASP A 286 -14.58 -14.49 29.84
CA ASP A 286 -15.65 -13.75 29.18
C ASP A 286 -15.65 -12.29 29.65
N GLY A 287 -15.11 -11.41 28.81
CA GLY A 287 -14.93 -10.00 29.14
C GLY A 287 -13.97 -9.79 30.32
N LEU A 288 -14.47 -9.17 31.38
CA LEU A 288 -13.72 -8.86 32.58
C LEU A 288 -14.04 -9.88 33.73
N GLU A 289 -14.45 -11.10 33.38
CA GLU A 289 -14.79 -12.15 34.31
C GLU A 289 -14.26 -13.51 33.85
N VAL A 290 -13.93 -14.36 34.81
CA VAL A 290 -13.75 -15.80 34.58
C VAL A 290 -15.01 -16.53 35.00
N LYS A 291 -15.66 -17.24 34.08
CA LYS A 291 -16.88 -18.02 34.30
C LYS A 291 -16.56 -19.49 34.46
N THR A 292 -17.27 -20.15 35.38
CA THR A 292 -17.18 -21.59 35.61
C THR A 292 -18.45 -22.09 36.31
N ASN A 293 -19.07 -23.17 35.81
CA ASN A 293 -20.20 -23.87 36.44
C ASN A 293 -21.25 -22.98 37.11
N GLY A 294 -21.59 -21.82 36.47
CA GLY A 294 -22.60 -20.89 36.99
C GLY A 294 -22.09 -19.85 37.99
N GLN A 295 -20.78 -19.80 38.23
CA GLN A 295 -20.12 -18.70 38.95
C GLN A 295 -19.40 -17.80 37.98
N ALA A 296 -19.38 -16.50 38.26
CA ALA A 296 -18.57 -15.50 37.58
C ALA A 296 -17.66 -14.83 38.62
N ILE A 297 -16.37 -14.78 38.34
CA ILE A 297 -15.36 -14.17 39.21
C ILE A 297 -14.79 -12.97 38.44
N PRO A 298 -14.98 -11.75 38.95
CA PRO A 298 -14.43 -10.56 38.33
C PRO A 298 -12.89 -10.61 38.24
N LEU A 299 -12.31 -10.14 37.15
CA LEU A 299 -10.86 -10.08 37.00
C LEU A 299 -10.20 -9.16 38.02
N THR A 300 -10.92 -8.19 38.58
CA THR A 300 -10.46 -7.36 39.71
C THR A 300 -10.10 -8.18 40.94
N GLU A 301 -10.89 -9.20 41.25
CA GLU A 301 -10.62 -10.10 42.38
C GLU A 301 -9.39 -10.97 42.07
N LEU A 302 -9.33 -11.53 40.89
CA LEU A 302 -8.18 -12.34 40.44
C LEU A 302 -6.89 -11.53 40.38
N ALA A 303 -6.91 -10.30 39.88
CA ALA A 303 -5.73 -9.43 39.80
C ALA A 303 -5.15 -9.10 41.19
N VAL A 304 -6.00 -8.92 42.19
CA VAL A 304 -5.56 -8.66 43.58
C VAL A 304 -4.90 -9.91 44.17
N GLU A 305 -5.46 -11.10 43.92
CA GLU A 305 -4.98 -12.36 44.52
C GLU A 305 -3.72 -12.89 43.82
N LEU A 306 -3.66 -12.78 42.51
CA LEU A 306 -2.59 -13.36 41.67
C LEU A 306 -1.44 -12.40 41.39
N GLY A 307 -1.64 -11.10 41.58
CA GLY A 307 -0.68 -10.06 41.17
C GLY A 307 -0.65 -9.86 39.64
N PRO A 308 0.37 -9.19 39.14
CA PRO A 308 0.45 -8.86 37.71
C PRO A 308 0.57 -10.12 36.83
N ILE A 309 -0.36 -10.28 35.90
CA ILE A 309 -0.30 -11.30 34.85
C ILE A 309 -0.04 -10.59 33.53
N VAL A 310 1.02 -11.02 32.82
CA VAL A 310 1.42 -10.42 31.54
C VAL A 310 1.48 -11.51 30.48
N GLY A 311 0.72 -11.32 29.41
CA GLY A 311 0.83 -12.09 28.18
C GLY A 311 1.87 -11.48 27.26
N GLU A 312 2.68 -12.32 26.64
CA GLU A 312 3.76 -11.92 25.76
C GLU A 312 3.56 -12.53 24.37
N GLY A 313 3.68 -11.71 23.33
CA GLY A 313 3.57 -12.14 21.95
C GLY A 313 4.79 -11.76 21.15
N TYR A 314 5.34 -12.74 20.47
CA TYR A 314 6.42 -12.55 19.49
C TYR A 314 5.97 -13.09 18.15
N PHE A 315 6.18 -12.30 17.10
CA PHE A 315 5.93 -12.71 15.73
C PHE A 315 7.09 -12.32 14.82
N HIS A 316 7.48 -13.24 13.97
CA HIS A 316 8.41 -13.06 12.88
C HIS A 316 7.83 -13.71 11.63
N PRO A 317 7.51 -12.95 10.58
CA PRO A 317 6.95 -13.52 9.35
C PRO A 317 7.99 -14.38 8.62
N ALA A 318 7.52 -15.39 7.92
CA ALA A 318 8.36 -16.11 6.98
C ALA A 318 8.88 -15.15 5.89
N GLN A 319 10.11 -15.33 5.48
CA GLN A 319 10.73 -14.55 4.41
C GLN A 319 11.10 -15.46 3.24
N PRO A 320 11.05 -14.98 1.99
CA PRO A 320 11.55 -15.74 0.85
C PRO A 320 13.09 -15.77 0.85
N ASP A 321 13.65 -16.65 0.06
CA ASP A 321 15.10 -16.67 -0.18
C ASP A 321 15.55 -15.38 -0.87
N PRO A 322 16.69 -14.82 -0.47
CA PRO A 322 17.26 -13.66 -1.15
C PRO A 322 17.57 -13.96 -2.61
N ILE A 323 17.37 -12.99 -3.47
CA ILE A 323 17.70 -13.05 -4.89
C ILE A 323 18.80 -12.04 -5.24
N SER A 324 19.34 -12.12 -6.45
CA SER A 324 20.46 -11.26 -6.88
C SER A 324 20.08 -9.78 -7.04
N ILE A 325 18.78 -9.49 -7.25
CA ILE A 325 18.26 -8.14 -7.41
C ILE A 325 16.86 -8.04 -6.79
N GLY A 326 16.64 -7.06 -5.90
CA GLY A 326 15.38 -6.87 -5.20
C GLY A 326 15.43 -7.22 -3.72
N ILE A 327 14.34 -6.98 -3.05
CA ILE A 327 14.06 -7.38 -1.66
C ILE A 327 12.75 -8.18 -1.68
N PRO A 328 12.77 -9.43 -2.15
CA PRO A 328 11.55 -10.17 -2.44
C PRO A 328 10.66 -10.35 -1.20
N HIS A 329 9.35 -10.31 -1.43
CA HIS A 329 8.32 -10.56 -0.44
C HIS A 329 7.61 -11.89 -0.75
N LEU A 330 7.02 -12.51 0.26
CA LEU A 330 6.12 -13.66 0.08
C LEU A 330 4.66 -13.21 -0.08
N ALA A 331 4.29 -12.11 0.58
CA ALA A 331 2.94 -11.61 0.64
C ALA A 331 2.81 -10.24 -0.04
N TYR A 332 1.76 -10.09 -0.83
CA TYR A 332 1.45 -8.88 -1.60
C TYR A 332 0.00 -8.46 -1.39
N SER A 333 -0.22 -7.15 -1.40
CA SER A 333 -1.54 -6.56 -1.60
C SER A 333 -1.71 -6.21 -3.07
N TYR A 334 -2.94 -6.19 -3.56
CA TYR A 334 -3.29 -5.97 -4.96
C TYR A 334 -4.29 -4.84 -5.07
N SER A 335 -4.08 -3.95 -6.04
CA SER A 335 -5.01 -2.84 -6.28
C SER A 335 -5.17 -2.58 -7.77
N VAL A 336 -6.40 -2.27 -8.15
CA VAL A 336 -6.76 -1.71 -9.46
C VAL A 336 -7.40 -0.37 -9.22
N GLN A 337 -6.85 0.69 -9.81
CA GLN A 337 -7.47 2.01 -9.79
C GLN A 337 -7.95 2.42 -11.16
N LEU A 338 -9.13 3.01 -11.18
CA LEU A 338 -9.72 3.68 -12.33
C LEU A 338 -9.81 5.18 -12.01
N ALA A 339 -9.39 6.03 -12.95
CA ALA A 339 -9.45 7.48 -12.81
C ALA A 339 -10.20 8.09 -13.98
N LEU A 340 -11.28 8.84 -13.71
CA LEU A 340 -11.94 9.71 -14.67
C LEU A 340 -11.27 11.06 -14.62
N VAL A 341 -10.64 11.46 -15.71
CA VAL A 341 -9.96 12.76 -15.82
C VAL A 341 -10.63 13.63 -16.87
N GLU A 342 -10.56 14.94 -16.65
CA GLU A 342 -10.95 15.98 -17.63
C GLU A 342 -9.72 16.84 -17.93
N VAL A 343 -9.43 17.02 -19.20
CA VAL A 343 -8.32 17.86 -19.69
C VAL A 343 -8.89 19.10 -20.36
N ASP A 344 -8.49 20.28 -19.88
CA ASP A 344 -8.82 21.56 -20.52
C ASP A 344 -7.76 21.87 -21.58
N LEU A 345 -8.19 21.92 -22.83
CA LEU A 345 -7.29 22.13 -23.99
C LEU A 345 -6.80 23.57 -24.09
N LEU A 346 -7.43 24.53 -23.42
CA LEU A 346 -7.05 25.94 -23.45
C LEU A 346 -6.01 26.28 -22.36
N THR A 347 -6.12 25.64 -21.20
CA THR A 347 -5.24 25.90 -20.05
C THR A 347 -4.19 24.82 -19.85
N GLY A 348 -4.42 23.62 -20.39
CA GLY A 348 -3.60 22.43 -20.12
C GLY A 348 -3.87 21.80 -18.75
N GLU A 349 -4.86 22.29 -18.01
CA GLU A 349 -5.21 21.77 -16.68
C GLU A 349 -5.81 20.36 -16.79
N ILE A 350 -5.39 19.49 -15.87
CA ILE A 350 -5.92 18.14 -15.72
C ILE A 350 -6.67 18.10 -14.39
N GLU A 351 -7.98 17.89 -14.45
CA GLU A 351 -8.83 17.66 -13.28
C GLU A 351 -9.17 16.18 -13.16
N VAL A 352 -8.99 15.62 -11.96
CA VAL A 352 -9.43 14.27 -11.66
C VAL A 352 -10.82 14.35 -11.03
N LEU A 353 -11.82 13.86 -11.77
CA LEU A 353 -13.24 14.01 -11.39
C LEU A 353 -13.69 12.89 -10.44
N GLN A 354 -13.18 11.67 -10.63
CA GLN A 354 -13.56 10.49 -9.85
C GLN A 354 -12.43 9.47 -9.84
N ILE A 355 -12.29 8.76 -8.72
CA ILE A 355 -11.41 7.57 -8.63
C ILE A 355 -12.19 6.42 -8.01
N GLU A 356 -12.16 5.26 -8.64
CA GLU A 356 -12.53 3.99 -8.05
C GLU A 356 -11.27 3.18 -7.74
N ASN A 357 -11.11 2.78 -6.48
CA ASN A 357 -10.02 1.94 -6.00
C ASN A 357 -10.55 0.57 -5.57
N TYR A 358 -10.20 -0.46 -6.29
CA TYR A 358 -10.48 -1.85 -5.97
C TYR A 358 -9.24 -2.45 -5.32
N LEU A 359 -9.36 -2.84 -4.06
CA LEU A 359 -8.22 -3.18 -3.20
C LEU A 359 -8.45 -4.52 -2.51
N ASP A 360 -7.53 -5.45 -2.66
CA ASP A 360 -7.48 -6.62 -1.79
C ASP A 360 -6.67 -6.29 -0.52
N ALA A 361 -7.41 -6.17 0.57
CA ALA A 361 -6.89 -5.86 1.90
C ALA A 361 -6.76 -7.10 2.80
N GLY A 362 -7.08 -8.30 2.27
CA GLY A 362 -7.34 -9.45 3.12
C GLY A 362 -8.53 -9.18 4.04
N HIS A 363 -8.65 -9.90 5.15
CA HIS A 363 -9.71 -9.59 6.12
C HIS A 363 -9.51 -8.21 6.75
N VAL A 364 -10.53 -7.36 6.63
CA VAL A 364 -10.44 -5.94 7.04
C VAL A 364 -10.75 -5.78 8.51
N ILE A 365 -9.74 -5.50 9.32
CA ILE A 365 -9.89 -5.34 10.78
C ILE A 365 -10.63 -4.05 11.12
N HIS A 366 -10.34 -2.95 10.41
CA HIS A 366 -10.95 -1.63 10.65
C HIS A 366 -11.35 -0.98 9.33
N PRO A 367 -12.59 -1.18 8.84
CA PRO A 367 -13.03 -0.72 7.52
C PRO A 367 -12.86 0.79 7.29
N GLN A 368 -13.28 1.64 8.22
CA GLN A 368 -13.14 3.08 8.10
C GLN A 368 -11.67 3.54 7.98
N ALA A 369 -10.76 2.89 8.74
CA ALA A 369 -9.33 3.21 8.63
C ALA A 369 -8.76 2.74 7.28
N ALA A 370 -9.22 1.61 6.73
CA ALA A 370 -8.82 1.12 5.42
C ALA A 370 -9.27 2.06 4.29
N GLU A 371 -10.51 2.55 4.35
CA GLU A 371 -11.03 3.58 3.43
C GLU A 371 -10.22 4.88 3.55
N GLY A 372 -10.00 5.37 4.77
CA GLY A 372 -9.18 6.56 5.01
C GLY A 372 -7.73 6.42 4.52
N GLN A 373 -7.13 5.21 4.60
CA GLN A 373 -5.84 4.94 4.00
C GLN A 373 -5.87 5.02 2.47
N SER A 374 -6.95 4.55 1.84
CA SER A 374 -7.16 4.64 0.40
C SER A 374 -7.29 6.10 -0.04
N GLU A 375 -8.18 6.87 0.55
CA GLU A 375 -8.39 8.28 0.24
C GLU A 375 -7.11 9.12 0.41
N GLY A 376 -6.43 8.95 1.55
CA GLY A 376 -5.17 9.65 1.81
C GLY A 376 -4.02 9.22 0.89
N GLY A 377 -3.99 7.94 0.47
CA GLY A 377 -3.04 7.45 -0.53
C GLY A 377 -3.29 8.03 -1.92
N ILE A 378 -4.54 8.08 -2.34
CA ILE A 378 -4.98 8.68 -3.61
C ILE A 378 -4.63 10.18 -3.65
N ALA A 379 -4.94 10.93 -2.60
CA ALA A 379 -4.60 12.35 -2.51
C ALA A 379 -3.08 12.58 -2.66
N GLN A 380 -2.27 11.74 -2.04
CA GLN A 380 -0.81 11.80 -2.16
C GLN A 380 -0.33 11.38 -3.56
N GLY A 381 -0.95 10.37 -4.17
CA GLY A 381 -0.67 9.93 -5.54
C GLY A 381 -1.04 11.00 -6.59
N LEU A 382 -2.13 11.73 -6.36
CA LEU A 382 -2.52 12.90 -7.15
C LEU A 382 -1.44 13.99 -7.10
N GLY A 383 -0.92 14.29 -5.89
CA GLY A 383 0.20 15.22 -5.72
C GLY A 383 1.42 14.81 -6.52
N TYR A 384 1.77 13.51 -6.49
CA TYR A 384 2.87 12.96 -7.27
C TYR A 384 2.66 13.06 -8.78
N ALA A 385 1.42 12.86 -9.24
CA ALA A 385 1.08 12.88 -10.66
C ALA A 385 1.06 14.28 -11.28
N LEU A 386 0.52 15.30 -10.57
CA LEU A 386 0.12 16.56 -11.16
C LEU A 386 0.69 17.83 -10.49
N PHE A 387 1.24 17.76 -9.27
CA PHE A 387 1.53 18.97 -8.48
C PHE A 387 2.95 19.05 -7.94
N GLU A 388 3.42 17.97 -7.31
CA GLU A 388 4.61 18.00 -6.45
C GLU A 388 5.90 17.88 -7.27
N ASP A 389 6.55 19.00 -7.55
CA ASP A 389 7.87 19.04 -8.18
C ASP A 389 8.91 19.71 -7.27
N THR A 390 10.03 19.05 -7.05
CA THR A 390 11.19 19.63 -6.37
C THR A 390 12.12 20.21 -7.44
N LEU A 391 11.99 21.51 -7.70
CA LEU A 391 12.83 22.19 -8.68
C LEU A 391 14.25 22.31 -8.16
N MET A 392 15.17 21.60 -8.79
CA MET A 392 16.58 21.55 -8.38
C MET A 392 17.48 22.01 -9.52
N VAL A 393 18.30 23.01 -9.27
CA VAL A 393 19.29 23.53 -10.21
C VAL A 393 20.63 23.60 -9.51
N GLU A 394 21.66 22.99 -10.06
CA GLU A 394 23.02 22.95 -9.51
C GLU A 394 23.07 22.57 -8.03
N GLY A 395 22.30 21.55 -7.62
CA GLY A 395 22.20 21.08 -6.25
C GLY A 395 21.39 21.97 -5.28
N ARG A 396 20.76 23.04 -5.78
CA ARG A 396 19.96 23.96 -4.97
C ARG A 396 18.47 23.77 -5.25
N ILE A 397 17.69 23.64 -4.19
CA ILE A 397 16.22 23.61 -4.28
C ILE A 397 15.72 25.04 -4.47
N LEU A 398 15.03 25.33 -5.57
CA LEU A 398 14.52 26.66 -5.92
C LEU A 398 13.19 26.96 -5.27
N ASN A 399 12.38 25.94 -4.97
CA ASN A 399 11.05 26.06 -4.36
C ASN A 399 10.96 25.46 -2.93
N PRO A 400 11.78 25.95 -1.95
CA PRO A 400 11.90 25.33 -0.63
C PRO A 400 10.83 25.77 0.38
N ARG A 401 9.70 26.28 -0.06
CA ARG A 401 8.60 26.77 0.80
C ARG A 401 7.30 26.08 0.39
N LEU A 402 6.38 25.88 1.33
CA LEU A 402 5.05 25.33 1.04
C LEU A 402 4.22 26.19 0.08
N SER A 403 4.52 27.50 -0.03
CA SER A 403 3.91 28.39 -1.02
C SER A 403 4.43 28.20 -2.44
N THR A 404 5.51 27.44 -2.64
CA THR A 404 6.14 27.22 -3.94
C THR A 404 6.36 25.73 -4.26
N TYR A 405 6.38 24.89 -3.24
CA TYR A 405 6.24 23.44 -3.38
C TYR A 405 4.77 23.11 -3.14
N ILE A 406 4.03 23.03 -4.23
CA ILE A 406 2.57 22.91 -4.18
C ILE A 406 2.20 21.46 -3.90
N ILE A 407 1.39 21.26 -2.87
CA ILE A 407 0.74 19.98 -2.54
C ILE A 407 -0.78 20.12 -2.80
N PRO A 408 -1.47 19.05 -3.16
CA PRO A 408 -2.92 19.09 -3.35
C PRO A 408 -3.65 19.61 -2.11
N SER A 409 -4.62 20.46 -2.33
CA SER A 409 -5.60 20.89 -1.33
C SER A 409 -6.84 20.02 -1.41
N ILE A 410 -7.79 20.19 -0.48
CA ILE A 410 -9.09 19.49 -0.53
C ILE A 410 -9.90 19.80 -1.81
N ARG A 411 -9.58 20.90 -2.51
CA ARG A 411 -10.23 21.26 -3.76
C ARG A 411 -9.70 20.53 -4.97
N ASP A 412 -8.47 20.03 -4.87
CA ASP A 412 -7.79 19.31 -5.94
C ASP A 412 -8.07 17.79 -5.87
N VAL A 413 -8.45 17.32 -4.67
CA VAL A 413 -8.82 15.91 -4.46
C VAL A 413 -10.20 15.67 -5.08
N PRO A 414 -10.38 14.61 -5.88
CA PRO A 414 -11.67 14.32 -6.50
C PRO A 414 -12.79 14.18 -5.43
N PRO A 415 -13.96 14.78 -5.67
CA PRO A 415 -15.06 14.73 -4.69
C PRO A 415 -15.66 13.32 -4.54
N ASP A 416 -15.42 12.44 -5.50
CA ASP A 416 -15.93 11.08 -5.51
C ASP A 416 -14.75 10.10 -5.55
N ILE A 417 -14.39 9.59 -4.38
CA ILE A 417 -13.43 8.50 -4.21
C ILE A 417 -14.18 7.30 -3.65
N LYS A 418 -14.27 6.25 -4.44
CA LYS A 418 -14.92 5.00 -4.04
C LYS A 418 -13.87 3.93 -3.81
N THR A 419 -13.81 3.37 -2.61
CA THR A 419 -12.98 2.21 -2.29
C THR A 419 -13.86 0.96 -2.18
N VAL A 420 -13.51 -0.07 -2.93
CA VAL A 420 -14.17 -1.39 -2.88
C VAL A 420 -13.15 -2.40 -2.39
N LEU A 421 -13.42 -3.01 -1.26
CA LEU A 421 -12.52 -3.94 -0.60
C LEU A 421 -12.84 -5.38 -1.01
N LEU A 422 -11.83 -6.12 -1.44
CA LEU A 422 -11.83 -7.57 -1.55
C LEU A 422 -11.15 -8.12 -0.28
N GLU A 423 -11.74 -9.16 0.30
CA GLU A 423 -11.23 -9.82 1.51
C GLU A 423 -10.72 -11.23 1.20
N GLU A 424 -9.71 -11.35 0.32
CA GLU A 424 -9.03 -12.62 0.09
C GLU A 424 -7.98 -12.84 1.19
N ALA A 425 -8.22 -13.82 2.05
CA ALA A 425 -7.44 -14.01 3.27
C ALA A 425 -5.94 -14.26 2.99
N GLU A 426 -5.07 -13.53 3.69
CA GLU A 426 -3.64 -13.82 3.74
C GLU A 426 -3.34 -14.83 4.86
N PRO A 427 -2.91 -16.06 4.54
CA PRO A 427 -2.76 -17.12 5.54
C PRO A 427 -1.81 -16.79 6.70
N ALA A 428 -0.83 -15.92 6.47
CA ALA A 428 0.14 -15.52 7.49
C ALA A 428 -0.26 -14.24 8.24
N GLY A 429 -1.32 -13.55 7.82
CA GLY A 429 -1.79 -12.31 8.43
C GLY A 429 -2.73 -12.54 9.62
N PRO A 430 -2.86 -11.56 10.52
CA PRO A 430 -3.80 -11.65 11.63
C PRO A 430 -5.24 -11.72 11.08
N TYR A 431 -5.91 -12.82 11.34
CA TYR A 431 -7.23 -13.17 10.77
C TYR A 431 -7.30 -13.13 9.24
N GLY A 432 -6.18 -13.17 8.55
CA GLY A 432 -6.12 -13.04 7.10
C GLY A 432 -5.93 -11.61 6.59
N ALA A 433 -5.62 -10.64 7.43
CA ALA A 433 -5.41 -9.24 7.03
C ALA A 433 -4.09 -9.05 6.27
N ARG A 434 -4.07 -8.07 5.36
CA ARG A 434 -2.89 -7.63 4.61
C ARG A 434 -2.46 -6.23 5.00
N GLY A 435 -1.20 -5.89 4.73
CA GLY A 435 -0.69 -4.52 4.83
C GLY A 435 -1.11 -3.70 3.60
N ILE A 436 -1.79 -2.58 3.79
CA ILE A 436 -2.34 -1.78 2.68
C ILE A 436 -1.80 -0.35 2.61
N ALA A 437 -0.92 0.03 3.53
CA ALA A 437 -0.52 1.43 3.68
C ALA A 437 0.12 2.03 2.42
N GLU A 438 0.83 1.27 1.62
CA GLU A 438 1.60 1.76 0.46
C GLU A 438 0.88 1.52 -0.87
N ILE A 439 0.20 0.38 -1.01
CA ILE A 439 -0.47 -0.01 -2.26
C ILE A 439 -1.50 1.04 -2.72
N VAL A 440 -2.17 1.71 -1.80
CA VAL A 440 -3.25 2.68 -2.09
C VAL A 440 -2.78 3.96 -2.80
N LEU A 441 -1.49 4.28 -2.74
CA LEU A 441 -0.89 5.42 -3.45
C LEU A 441 -0.39 5.02 -4.84
N THR A 442 0.21 3.84 -4.93
CA THR A 442 1.07 3.42 -6.05
C THR A 442 0.39 3.45 -7.41
N PRO A 443 -0.89 3.04 -7.60
CA PRO A 443 -1.55 3.03 -8.91
C PRO A 443 -1.99 4.41 -9.40
N THR A 444 -2.16 5.40 -8.51
CA THR A 444 -2.87 6.64 -8.80
C THR A 444 -2.27 7.43 -9.97
N ALA A 445 -0.94 7.63 -9.98
CA ALA A 445 -0.30 8.37 -11.05
C ALA A 445 -0.46 7.66 -12.41
N ALA A 446 -0.34 6.34 -12.43
CA ALA A 446 -0.49 5.55 -13.65
C ALA A 446 -1.93 5.60 -14.19
N ALA A 447 -2.93 5.46 -13.32
CA ALA A 447 -4.34 5.56 -13.71
C ALA A 447 -4.68 6.95 -14.29
N ILE A 448 -4.17 8.04 -13.68
CA ILE A 448 -4.34 9.39 -14.18
C ILE A 448 -3.69 9.55 -15.56
N LEU A 449 -2.45 9.09 -15.74
CA LEU A 449 -1.73 9.21 -17.03
C LEU A 449 -2.42 8.44 -18.16
N ASN A 450 -2.91 7.24 -17.89
CA ASN A 450 -3.69 6.48 -18.86
C ASN A 450 -5.04 7.14 -19.15
N GLY A 451 -5.66 7.80 -18.16
CA GLY A 451 -6.85 8.62 -18.34
C GLY A 451 -6.59 9.83 -19.26
N VAL A 452 -5.48 10.53 -19.06
CA VAL A 452 -5.06 11.65 -19.93
C VAL A 452 -4.84 11.16 -21.35
N TYR A 453 -4.17 10.04 -21.55
CA TYR A 453 -4.01 9.46 -22.88
C TYR A 453 -5.37 9.16 -23.54
N ASN A 454 -6.29 8.54 -22.81
CA ASN A 454 -7.62 8.22 -23.33
C ASN A 454 -8.47 9.48 -23.60
N ALA A 455 -8.16 10.62 -22.95
CA ALA A 455 -8.81 11.90 -23.19
C ALA A 455 -8.28 12.61 -24.45
N VAL A 456 -6.96 12.68 -24.61
CA VAL A 456 -6.31 13.58 -25.61
C VAL A 456 -5.26 12.91 -26.50
N GLY A 457 -5.02 11.61 -26.33
CA GLY A 457 -4.02 10.86 -27.14
C GLY A 457 -2.57 11.21 -26.82
N LEU A 458 -2.29 11.87 -25.69
CA LEU A 458 -0.95 12.29 -25.29
C LEU A 458 -0.42 11.41 -24.15
N ARG A 459 0.78 10.86 -24.33
CA ARG A 459 1.52 10.16 -23.28
C ARG A 459 2.63 11.05 -22.73
N PHE A 460 2.76 11.05 -21.40
CA PHE A 460 3.78 11.80 -20.70
C PHE A 460 4.79 10.85 -20.06
N ASP A 461 6.06 11.16 -20.25
CA ASP A 461 7.22 10.41 -19.75
C ASP A 461 7.91 11.07 -18.54
N ARG A 462 7.31 12.15 -18.03
CA ARG A 462 7.79 12.89 -16.87
C ARG A 462 6.64 13.21 -15.90
N LEU A 463 6.91 13.09 -14.61
CA LEU A 463 6.04 13.51 -13.52
C LEU A 463 6.69 14.63 -12.69
N PRO A 464 5.88 15.53 -12.13
CA PRO A 464 4.45 15.71 -12.38
C PRO A 464 4.15 16.21 -13.79
N VAL A 465 2.94 15.95 -14.29
CA VAL A 465 2.47 16.50 -15.56
C VAL A 465 1.86 17.88 -15.29
N LEU A 466 2.57 18.92 -15.67
CA LEU A 466 2.16 20.31 -15.47
C LEU A 466 1.37 20.85 -16.67
N PRO A 467 0.49 21.84 -16.47
CA PRO A 467 -0.36 22.40 -17.54
C PRO A 467 0.42 22.85 -18.77
N GLU A 468 1.58 23.48 -18.61
CA GLU A 468 2.44 23.90 -19.72
C GLU A 468 2.99 22.73 -20.54
N MET A 469 3.17 21.55 -19.92
CA MET A 469 3.58 20.35 -20.66
C MET A 469 2.46 19.84 -21.55
N VAL A 470 1.22 19.90 -21.06
CA VAL A 470 0.02 19.52 -21.83
C VAL A 470 -0.14 20.43 -23.02
N LEU A 471 -0.12 21.76 -22.82
CA LEU A 471 -0.22 22.76 -23.91
C LEU A 471 0.86 22.57 -24.96
N ALA A 472 2.12 22.45 -24.55
CA ALA A 472 3.23 22.23 -25.46
C ALA A 472 3.14 20.90 -26.24
N ALA A 473 2.48 19.88 -25.69
CA ALA A 473 2.25 18.62 -26.37
C ALA A 473 1.09 18.70 -27.37
N LEU A 474 0.01 19.41 -27.03
CA LEU A 474 -1.13 19.68 -27.93
C LEU A 474 -0.70 20.47 -29.15
N GLU A 475 0.08 21.55 -28.97
CA GLU A 475 0.62 22.36 -30.09
C GLU A 475 1.43 21.50 -31.04
N ARG A 476 2.22 20.55 -30.58
CA ARG A 476 3.01 19.63 -31.43
C ARG A 476 2.17 18.62 -32.20
N GLN A 477 0.95 18.30 -31.72
CA GLN A 477 0.03 17.38 -32.39
C GLN A 477 -0.71 18.03 -33.56
N GLU A 478 -0.94 19.35 -33.48
CA GLU A 478 -1.63 20.14 -34.50
C GLU A 478 -0.73 20.61 -35.66
N GLY A 479 0.57 20.63 -35.49
CA GLY A 479 1.57 21.05 -36.46
C GLY A 479 2.26 19.88 -37.14
#